data_474bdbc6997679c73ef2ec48c138d73c
#
_entry.id   474bdbc6997679c73ef2ec48c138d73c
#
_cell.length_a   1.000
_cell.length_b   1.000
_cell.length_c   1.000
_cell.angle_alpha   90.00
_cell.angle_beta   90.00
_cell.angle_gamma   90.00
#
_symmetry.space_group_name_H-M   'P 1'
#
loop_
_entity.id
_entity.type
_entity.pdbx_description
1 polymer ?
#
loop_
_entity_poly.entity_id
_entity_poly.type
_entity_poly.pdbx_seq_one_letter_code
_entity_poly.pdbx_strand_id
1 'polypeptide(L)'
;MDSLTVSSSMLIPSASNVEITPAMLGVLWGVAHELDRLRIPENYSDAKWLEIPAKRLRNPDGKNDNQWLKECLNRLMGIKLTGEYRGDEWAAVILAQWELTSGGTVARLLIPPAAIAAIRAPKTFAKIEITAAYRLKGHARRLYAALADKKHQSKKTWHEYPLDELRNLLHVGEKYPRWADFNRYVLSPAVAEINDYGTVKVSTKPSKIGRGFVGVRFDWQWKALDEARVTDEENERHAAARRKPSGDGSAPPLTDAEATRQKQITADRDAWKAWEKEHGGNYSQYLDWKKQNA
;
A
#
# COMPACT_ATOMS: atom_id res chain seq x y z
N MET A 1 -8.73 -6.76 -14.05
CA MET A 1 -7.50 -6.48 -13.27
C MET A 1 -7.63 -5.11 -12.64
N ASP A 2 -7.66 -5.07 -11.32
CA ASP A 2 -7.62 -3.80 -10.61
C ASP A 2 -6.20 -3.24 -10.65
N SER A 3 -6.02 -2.15 -11.39
CA SER A 3 -4.75 -1.44 -11.45
C SER A 3 -4.82 -0.17 -10.61
N LEU A 4 -3.77 0.07 -9.87
CA LEU A 4 -3.54 1.29 -9.10
C LEU A 4 -2.71 2.26 -9.92
N THR A 5 -3.15 3.50 -10.04
CA THR A 5 -2.36 4.60 -10.59
C THR A 5 -1.68 5.35 -9.44
N VAL A 6 -0.36 5.36 -9.43
CA VAL A 6 0.45 6.01 -8.39
C VAL A 6 1.40 6.99 -9.05
N SER A 7 1.58 8.16 -8.44
CA SER A 7 2.64 9.09 -8.83
C SER A 7 4.00 8.41 -8.77
N SER A 8 4.84 8.60 -9.78
CA SER A 8 6.19 8.02 -9.82
C SER A 8 7.02 8.39 -8.59
N SER A 9 6.86 9.60 -8.09
CA SER A 9 7.52 10.07 -6.87
C SER A 9 7.05 9.35 -5.60
N MET A 10 5.84 8.78 -5.61
CA MET A 10 5.26 8.04 -4.48
C MET A 10 5.36 6.52 -4.62
N LEU A 11 5.85 6.02 -5.75
CA LEU A 11 6.16 4.61 -5.93
C LEU A 11 7.26 4.14 -4.98
N ILE A 12 8.33 4.93 -4.91
CA ILE A 12 9.44 4.76 -3.99
C ILE A 12 9.79 6.16 -3.46
N PRO A 13 8.99 6.68 -2.52
CA PRO A 13 9.20 8.03 -2.02
C PRO A 13 10.55 8.13 -1.30
N SER A 14 11.26 9.23 -1.55
CA SER A 14 12.45 9.59 -0.78
C SER A 14 12.01 10.41 0.43
N ALA A 15 12.34 9.96 1.61
CA ALA A 15 12.15 10.72 2.84
C ALA A 15 13.52 11.11 3.41
N SER A 16 13.67 12.37 3.78
CA SER A 16 14.94 12.87 4.30
C SER A 16 15.27 12.38 5.72
N ASN A 17 14.27 11.90 6.45
CA ASN A 17 14.36 11.61 7.88
C ASN A 17 14.04 10.16 8.28
N VAL A 18 13.44 9.37 7.40
CA VAL A 18 13.03 7.99 7.71
C VAL A 18 13.25 7.11 6.49
N GLU A 19 13.88 5.96 6.70
CA GLU A 19 13.97 4.94 5.67
C GLU A 19 12.59 4.30 5.40
N ILE A 20 12.13 4.38 4.15
CA ILE A 20 10.86 3.77 3.74
C ILE A 20 11.08 2.29 3.46
N THR A 21 10.53 1.46 4.33
CA THR A 21 10.62 0.01 4.21
C THR A 21 9.62 -0.53 3.17
N PRO A 22 9.84 -1.74 2.62
CA PRO A 22 8.86 -2.39 1.73
C PRO A 22 7.47 -2.54 2.35
N ALA A 23 7.40 -2.67 3.66
CA ALA A 23 6.17 -2.71 4.44
C ALA A 23 5.40 -1.39 4.35
N MET A 24 6.10 -0.28 4.58
CA MET A 24 5.53 1.07 4.48
C MET A 24 5.04 1.36 3.06
N LEU A 25 5.77 0.90 2.03
CA LEU A 25 5.30 0.99 0.63
C LEU A 25 3.97 0.27 0.43
N GLY A 26 3.79 -0.92 1.02
CA GLY A 26 2.52 -1.65 0.94
C GLY A 26 1.35 -0.86 1.54
N VAL A 27 1.56 -0.19 2.66
CA VAL A 27 0.55 0.68 3.27
C VAL A 27 0.28 1.90 2.40
N LEU A 28 1.31 2.57 1.87
CA LEU A 28 1.16 3.73 0.99
C LEU A 28 0.40 3.38 -0.30
N TRP A 29 0.67 2.23 -0.89
CA TRP A 29 -0.08 1.76 -2.06
C TRP A 29 -1.53 1.43 -1.70
N GLY A 30 -1.78 0.89 -0.50
CA GLY A 30 -3.13 0.71 0.01
C GLY A 30 -3.90 2.03 0.16
N VAL A 31 -3.24 3.07 0.66
CA VAL A 31 -3.79 4.43 0.74
C VAL A 31 -4.07 4.98 -0.65
N ALA A 32 -3.11 4.90 -1.57
CA ALA A 32 -3.27 5.39 -2.94
C ALA A 32 -4.43 4.68 -3.67
N HIS A 33 -4.55 3.36 -3.49
CA HIS A 33 -5.66 2.58 -4.05
C HIS A 33 -7.01 3.02 -3.50
N GLU A 34 -7.10 3.29 -2.20
CA GLU A 34 -8.34 3.74 -1.58
C GLU A 34 -8.72 5.16 -2.03
N LEU A 35 -7.76 6.07 -2.15
CA LEU A 35 -7.97 7.39 -2.72
C LEU A 35 -8.48 7.32 -4.17
N ASP A 36 -7.92 6.40 -4.96
CA ASP A 36 -8.34 6.16 -6.35
C ASP A 36 -9.75 5.58 -6.42
N ARG A 37 -10.05 4.57 -5.60
CA ARG A 37 -11.39 3.96 -5.50
C ARG A 37 -12.47 4.96 -5.10
N LEU A 38 -12.15 5.89 -4.20
CA LEU A 38 -13.04 6.95 -3.76
C LEU A 38 -13.07 8.16 -4.71
N ARG A 39 -12.29 8.12 -5.79
CA ARG A 39 -12.15 9.20 -6.79
C ARG A 39 -11.80 10.54 -6.14
N ILE A 40 -10.97 10.53 -5.09
CA ILE A 40 -10.51 11.76 -4.44
C ILE A 40 -9.60 12.52 -5.42
N PRO A 41 -9.90 13.79 -5.76
CA PRO A 41 -9.09 14.58 -6.68
C PRO A 41 -7.76 15.02 -6.01
N GLU A 42 -6.79 15.41 -6.84
CA GLU A 42 -5.49 15.90 -6.36
C GLU A 42 -5.57 17.22 -5.58
N ASN A 43 -6.54 18.07 -5.93
CA ASN A 43 -6.77 19.37 -5.31
C ASN A 43 -7.79 19.31 -4.15
N TYR A 44 -7.95 18.14 -3.54
CA TYR A 44 -8.81 17.98 -2.38
C TYR A 44 -8.29 18.83 -1.21
N SER A 45 -9.09 19.76 -0.72
CA SER A 45 -8.67 20.81 0.22
C SER A 45 -8.63 20.36 1.68
N ASP A 46 -9.35 19.28 2.01
CA ASP A 46 -9.50 18.82 3.38
C ASP A 46 -8.69 17.56 3.68
N ALA A 47 -8.39 17.32 4.95
CA ALA A 47 -7.86 16.04 5.37
C ALA A 47 -8.92 14.94 5.21
N LYS A 48 -8.53 13.78 4.69
CA LYS A 48 -9.45 12.69 4.39
C LYS A 48 -9.23 11.50 5.30
N TRP A 49 -10.28 11.09 5.99
CA TRP A 49 -10.32 9.79 6.65
C TRP A 49 -10.57 8.69 5.62
N LEU A 50 -9.68 7.71 5.59
CA LEU A 50 -9.81 6.49 4.82
C LEU A 50 -10.05 5.31 5.75
N GLU A 51 -10.99 4.44 5.40
CA GLU A 51 -11.25 3.19 6.11
C GLU A 51 -10.78 2.01 5.25
N ILE A 52 -9.71 1.37 5.68
CA ILE A 52 -9.09 0.27 4.94
C ILE A 52 -9.12 -0.98 5.81
N PRO A 53 -9.61 -2.12 5.30
CA PRO A 53 -9.49 -3.37 6.03
C PRO A 53 -8.03 -3.64 6.42
N ALA A 54 -7.74 -3.75 7.72
CA ALA A 54 -6.38 -3.87 8.24
C ALA A 54 -5.59 -5.00 7.58
N LYS A 55 -6.27 -6.10 7.22
CA LYS A 55 -5.68 -7.23 6.50
C LYS A 55 -5.09 -6.88 5.11
N ARG A 56 -5.58 -5.81 4.47
CA ARG A 56 -5.00 -5.32 3.19
C ARG A 56 -3.67 -4.61 3.40
N LEU A 57 -3.45 -4.07 4.57
CA LEU A 57 -2.26 -3.31 4.93
C LEU A 57 -1.18 -4.17 5.60
N ARG A 58 -1.55 -5.36 6.10
CA ARG A 58 -0.62 -6.27 6.77
C ARG A 58 0.31 -6.97 5.77
N ASN A 59 1.46 -7.42 6.29
CA ASN A 59 2.36 -8.27 5.52
C ASN A 59 1.63 -9.56 5.07
N PRO A 60 1.75 -9.96 3.80
CA PRO A 60 1.15 -11.19 3.28
C PRO A 60 1.44 -12.46 4.07
N ASP A 61 2.64 -12.59 4.64
CA ASP A 61 3.05 -13.78 5.39
C ASP A 61 3.15 -13.55 6.89
N GLY A 62 2.76 -12.35 7.36
CA GLY A 62 2.84 -12.00 8.78
C GLY A 62 1.76 -12.71 9.58
N LYS A 63 2.04 -12.89 10.88
CA LYS A 63 1.01 -13.24 11.86
C LYS A 63 -0.13 -12.22 11.79
N ASN A 64 -1.36 -12.66 12.06
CA ASN A 64 -2.55 -11.80 12.04
C ASN A 64 -2.60 -10.80 13.21
N ASP A 65 -1.49 -10.46 13.83
CA ASP A 65 -1.43 -9.44 14.84
C ASP A 65 -1.32 -8.04 14.24
N ASN A 66 -1.76 -7.05 14.97
CA ASN A 66 -1.73 -5.66 14.56
C ASN A 66 -0.44 -4.95 15.00
N GLN A 67 0.45 -5.59 15.74
CA GLN A 67 1.63 -4.94 16.29
C GLN A 67 2.52 -4.42 15.17
N TRP A 68 2.82 -5.27 14.20
CA TRP A 68 3.57 -4.89 13.02
C TRP A 68 2.92 -3.73 12.23
N LEU A 69 1.58 -3.76 12.06
CA LEU A 69 0.86 -2.68 11.39
C LEU A 69 0.95 -1.36 12.16
N LYS A 70 0.79 -1.40 13.49
CA LYS A 70 0.94 -0.23 14.37
C LYS A 70 2.33 0.39 14.25
N GLU A 71 3.38 -0.43 14.28
CA GLU A 71 4.76 0.03 14.10
C GLU A 71 4.97 0.69 12.73
N CYS A 72 4.43 0.07 11.67
CA CYS A 72 4.48 0.62 10.33
C CYS A 72 3.75 1.97 10.23
N LEU A 73 2.54 2.08 10.78
CA LEU A 73 1.75 3.31 10.79
C LEU A 73 2.43 4.43 11.61
N ASN A 74 2.99 4.10 12.77
CA ASN A 74 3.76 5.05 13.57
C ASN A 74 4.98 5.60 12.81
N ARG A 75 5.71 4.73 12.09
CA ARG A 75 6.83 5.17 11.25
C ARG A 75 6.38 6.05 10.10
N LEU A 76 5.23 5.76 9.49
CA LEU A 76 4.64 6.59 8.42
C LEU A 76 4.26 7.99 8.92
N MET A 77 3.77 8.13 10.15
CA MET A 77 3.52 9.44 10.77
C MET A 77 4.80 10.27 10.92
N GLY A 78 5.97 9.64 11.04
CA GLY A 78 7.26 10.32 11.13
C GLY A 78 7.80 10.81 9.78
N ILE A 79 7.20 10.43 8.66
CA ILE A 79 7.69 10.82 7.33
C ILE A 79 7.23 12.23 7.00
N LYS A 80 8.21 13.10 6.74
CA LYS A 80 7.97 14.44 6.23
C LYS A 80 8.15 14.46 4.72
N LEU A 81 7.14 14.93 4.03
CA LEU A 81 7.20 15.32 2.63
C LEU A 81 7.55 16.80 2.58
N THR A 82 8.46 17.16 1.70
CA THR A 82 8.79 18.56 1.40
C THR A 82 8.71 18.77 -0.11
N GLY A 83 8.38 19.95 -0.52
CA GLY A 83 8.31 20.30 -1.92
C GLY A 83 8.24 21.80 -2.13
N GLU A 84 8.32 22.22 -3.38
CA GLU A 84 8.14 23.58 -3.83
C GLU A 84 7.01 23.61 -4.88
N TYR A 85 6.11 24.55 -4.72
CA TYR A 85 5.04 24.79 -5.69
C TYR A 85 4.88 26.28 -5.90
N ARG A 86 5.10 26.73 -7.14
CA ARG A 86 5.03 28.16 -7.55
C ARG A 86 5.94 29.10 -6.74
N GLY A 87 7.08 28.59 -6.26
CA GLY A 87 8.02 29.37 -5.44
C GLY A 87 7.71 29.32 -3.95
N ASP A 88 6.62 28.69 -3.54
CA ASP A 88 6.31 28.48 -2.12
C ASP A 88 6.84 27.13 -1.64
N GLU A 89 7.64 27.14 -0.60
CA GLU A 89 8.08 25.92 0.08
C GLU A 89 6.96 25.37 0.96
N TRP A 90 6.77 24.06 0.92
CA TRP A 90 5.81 23.39 1.78
C TRP A 90 6.40 22.14 2.43
N ALA A 91 5.88 21.81 3.59
CA ALA A 91 6.16 20.55 4.28
C ALA A 91 4.88 19.97 4.85
N ALA A 92 4.74 18.65 4.78
CA ALA A 92 3.61 17.92 5.34
C ALA A 92 4.04 16.52 5.81
N VAL A 93 3.22 15.91 6.67
CA VAL A 93 3.35 14.48 6.99
C VAL A 93 2.51 13.64 6.01
N ILE A 94 2.94 12.41 5.76
CA ILE A 94 2.17 11.48 4.88
C ILE A 94 0.88 11.05 5.57
N LEU A 95 0.94 10.79 6.88
CA LEU A 95 -0.14 10.30 7.71
C LEU A 95 -0.24 11.16 8.95
N ALA A 96 -1.38 11.82 9.15
CA ALA A 96 -1.59 12.71 10.30
C ALA A 96 -2.04 11.95 11.56
N GLN A 97 -2.91 10.96 11.38
CA GLN A 97 -3.49 10.16 12.46
C GLN A 97 -3.88 8.78 11.95
N TRP A 98 -3.86 7.79 12.83
CA TRP A 98 -4.41 6.47 12.55
C TRP A 98 -5.17 5.91 13.77
N GLU A 99 -6.15 5.07 13.49
CA GLU A 99 -6.94 4.32 14.46
C GLU A 99 -7.12 2.89 13.98
N LEU A 100 -7.12 1.94 14.90
CA LEU A 100 -7.55 0.57 14.62
C LEU A 100 -8.88 0.34 15.33
N THR A 101 -9.93 0.19 14.55
CA THR A 101 -11.31 0.02 15.02
C THR A 101 -11.81 -1.40 14.78
N SER A 102 -13.00 -1.70 15.29
CA SER A 102 -13.66 -3.01 15.13
C SER A 102 -12.75 -4.18 15.52
N GLY A 103 -12.17 -4.12 16.74
CA GLY A 103 -11.25 -5.13 17.23
C GLY A 103 -9.93 -5.22 16.43
N GLY A 104 -9.54 -4.14 15.76
CA GLY A 104 -8.32 -4.08 14.95
C GLY A 104 -8.48 -4.64 13.52
N THR A 105 -9.72 -4.81 13.05
CA THR A 105 -9.98 -5.30 11.69
C THR A 105 -10.04 -4.20 10.65
N VAL A 106 -10.26 -2.94 11.07
CA VAL A 106 -10.31 -1.76 10.21
C VAL A 106 -9.25 -0.76 10.65
N ALA A 107 -8.43 -0.29 9.72
CA ALA A 107 -7.54 0.84 9.90
C ALA A 107 -8.22 2.10 9.37
N ARG A 108 -8.38 3.11 10.22
CA ARG A 108 -8.80 4.46 9.84
C ARG A 108 -7.55 5.33 9.78
N LEU A 109 -7.33 5.97 8.65
CA LEU A 109 -6.12 6.74 8.36
C LEU A 109 -6.51 8.16 7.95
N LEU A 110 -6.01 9.16 8.64
CA LEU A 110 -6.22 10.57 8.29
C LEU A 110 -5.08 11.04 7.39
N ILE A 111 -5.41 11.30 6.14
CA ILE A 111 -4.44 11.74 5.12
C ILE A 111 -4.58 13.25 4.91
N PRO A 112 -3.51 14.03 5.14
CA PRO A 112 -3.50 15.48 4.91
C PRO A 112 -3.65 15.86 3.43
N PRO A 113 -4.17 17.06 3.10
CA PRO A 113 -4.35 17.53 1.72
C PRO A 113 -3.05 17.51 0.90
N ALA A 114 -1.93 17.94 1.48
CA ALA A 114 -0.64 17.92 0.79
C ALA A 114 -0.16 16.49 0.47
N ALA A 115 -0.42 15.52 1.34
CA ALA A 115 -0.14 14.12 1.07
C ALA A 115 -1.07 13.54 -0.01
N ILE A 116 -2.36 13.92 0.00
CA ILE A 116 -3.32 13.56 -1.07
C ILE A 116 -2.80 14.11 -2.40
N ALA A 117 -2.44 15.39 -2.47
CA ALA A 117 -1.89 16.01 -3.67
C ALA A 117 -0.63 15.28 -4.14
N ALA A 118 0.33 14.98 -3.26
CA ALA A 118 1.55 14.27 -3.60
C ALA A 118 1.28 12.87 -4.16
N ILE A 119 0.27 12.16 -3.64
CA ILE A 119 -0.11 10.82 -4.11
C ILE A 119 -0.87 10.89 -5.44
N ARG A 120 -1.74 11.90 -5.62
CA ARG A 120 -2.69 11.99 -6.73
C ARG A 120 -2.23 12.88 -7.88
N ALA A 121 -1.28 13.82 -7.67
CA ALA A 121 -0.79 14.78 -8.68
C ALA A 121 0.50 14.28 -9.35
N PRO A 122 0.43 13.43 -10.35
CA PRO A 122 1.63 12.93 -11.00
C PRO A 122 2.10 13.89 -12.09
N LYS A 123 3.34 14.38 -11.98
CA LYS A 123 4.08 14.80 -13.16
C LYS A 123 4.30 13.60 -14.09
N THR A 124 4.52 12.44 -13.49
CA THR A 124 4.60 11.11 -14.14
C THR A 124 3.91 10.09 -13.23
N PHE A 125 3.28 9.09 -13.81
CA PHE A 125 2.60 8.03 -13.06
C PHE A 125 2.97 6.64 -13.59
N ALA A 126 2.82 5.64 -12.75
CA ALA A 126 2.89 4.23 -13.13
C ALA A 126 1.62 3.50 -12.74
N LYS A 127 1.27 2.48 -13.50
CA LYS A 127 0.20 1.55 -13.14
C LYS A 127 0.80 0.32 -12.48
N ILE A 128 0.29 0.00 -11.31
CA ILE A 128 0.67 -1.18 -10.53
C ILE A 128 -0.55 -2.11 -10.46
N GLU A 129 -0.33 -3.39 -10.71
CA GLU A 129 -1.33 -4.41 -10.47
C GLU A 129 -1.46 -4.60 -8.96
N ILE A 130 -2.57 -4.18 -8.40
CA ILE A 130 -2.74 -4.12 -6.94
C ILE A 130 -2.71 -5.52 -6.29
N THR A 131 -3.25 -6.52 -6.98
CA THR A 131 -3.27 -7.91 -6.51
C THR A 131 -1.86 -8.50 -6.42
N ALA A 132 -1.05 -8.27 -7.44
CA ALA A 132 0.36 -8.65 -7.45
C ALA A 132 1.16 -7.87 -6.39
N ALA A 133 0.96 -6.55 -6.33
CA ALA A 133 1.69 -5.68 -5.40
C ALA A 133 1.49 -6.07 -3.93
N TYR A 134 0.32 -6.58 -3.56
CA TYR A 134 0.07 -7.07 -2.19
C TYR A 134 0.77 -8.40 -1.89
N ARG A 135 1.11 -9.19 -2.89
CA ARG A 135 1.84 -10.45 -2.71
C ARG A 135 3.36 -10.26 -2.67
N LEU A 136 3.87 -9.28 -3.42
CA LEU A 136 5.30 -8.99 -3.49
C LEU A 136 5.87 -8.49 -2.16
N LYS A 137 7.08 -8.91 -1.82
CA LYS A 137 7.75 -8.62 -0.56
C LYS A 137 9.13 -8.00 -0.80
N GLY A 138 9.69 -7.43 0.26
CA GLY A 138 11.08 -7.01 0.32
C GLY A 138 11.58 -6.32 -0.94
N HIS A 139 12.62 -6.86 -1.50
CA HIS A 139 13.28 -6.33 -2.70
C HIS A 139 12.41 -6.45 -3.96
N ALA A 140 11.56 -7.49 -4.05
CA ALA A 140 10.68 -7.70 -5.19
C ALA A 140 9.67 -6.56 -5.34
N ARG A 141 9.10 -6.07 -4.24
CA ARG A 141 8.16 -4.94 -4.26
C ARG A 141 8.80 -3.66 -4.76
N ARG A 142 10.05 -3.36 -4.33
CA ARG A 142 10.79 -2.19 -4.80
C ARG A 142 11.16 -2.30 -6.27
N LEU A 143 11.67 -3.44 -6.67
CA LEU A 143 12.04 -3.70 -8.06
C LEU A 143 10.81 -3.59 -8.98
N TYR A 144 9.70 -4.19 -8.58
CA TYR A 144 8.44 -4.11 -9.33
C TYR A 144 7.96 -2.68 -9.52
N ALA A 145 7.99 -1.85 -8.46
CA ALA A 145 7.63 -0.45 -8.54
C ALA A 145 8.53 0.32 -9.52
N ALA A 146 9.84 0.12 -9.43
CA ALA A 146 10.81 0.76 -10.31
C ALA A 146 10.63 0.36 -11.77
N LEU A 147 10.40 -0.92 -12.05
CA LEU A 147 10.15 -1.41 -13.40
C LEU A 147 8.81 -0.91 -13.95
N ALA A 148 7.76 -0.86 -13.12
CA ALA A 148 6.47 -0.29 -13.48
C ALA A 148 6.58 1.18 -13.88
N ASP A 149 7.37 1.96 -13.16
CA ASP A 149 7.67 3.35 -13.50
C ASP A 149 8.35 3.47 -14.86
N LYS A 150 9.44 2.72 -15.10
CA LYS A 150 10.17 2.76 -16.39
C LYS A 150 9.33 2.27 -17.56
N LYS A 151 8.50 1.27 -17.35
CA LYS A 151 7.55 0.76 -18.36
C LYS A 151 6.56 1.82 -18.80
N HIS A 152 6.11 2.69 -17.91
CA HIS A 152 5.16 3.77 -18.24
C HIS A 152 5.82 4.99 -18.86
N GLN A 153 7.06 5.29 -18.50
CA GLN A 153 7.79 6.43 -19.02
C GLN A 153 8.39 6.19 -20.42
N SER A 154 8.49 4.96 -20.87
CA SER A 154 9.16 4.62 -22.12
C SER A 154 8.37 3.57 -22.92
N LYS A 155 8.42 3.67 -24.25
CA LYS A 155 7.93 2.62 -25.15
C LYS A 155 8.87 1.39 -25.20
N LYS A 156 10.04 1.48 -24.54
CA LYS A 156 11.00 0.38 -24.50
C LYS A 156 10.48 -0.74 -23.61
N THR A 157 10.78 -1.98 -24.00
CA THR A 157 10.50 -3.19 -23.21
C THR A 157 11.69 -3.60 -22.33
N TRP A 158 12.58 -2.65 -22.08
CA TRP A 158 13.76 -2.85 -21.28
C TRP A 158 14.24 -1.58 -20.62
N HIS A 159 14.96 -1.75 -19.50
CA HIS A 159 15.69 -0.68 -18.82
C HIS A 159 16.97 -1.26 -18.20
N GLU A 160 18.02 -0.44 -18.14
CA GLU A 160 19.27 -0.79 -17.52
C GLU A 160 19.52 0.12 -16.33
N TYR A 161 19.78 -0.49 -15.19
CA TYR A 161 20.20 0.21 -13.98
C TYR A 161 21.70 0.03 -13.75
N PRO A 162 22.46 1.12 -13.50
CA PRO A 162 23.78 1.02 -12.90
C PRO A 162 23.72 0.21 -11.60
N LEU A 163 24.77 -0.57 -11.33
CA LEU A 163 24.75 -1.49 -10.19
C LEU A 163 24.55 -0.77 -8.85
N ASP A 164 25.20 0.38 -8.67
CA ASP A 164 25.08 1.18 -7.45
C ASP A 164 23.68 1.77 -7.29
N GLU A 165 23.08 2.26 -8.37
CA GLU A 165 21.69 2.75 -8.38
C GLU A 165 20.72 1.62 -8.02
N LEU A 166 20.92 0.42 -8.60
CA LEU A 166 20.07 -0.74 -8.31
C LEU A 166 20.21 -1.19 -6.85
N ARG A 167 21.42 -1.18 -6.29
CA ARG A 167 21.66 -1.50 -4.88
C ARG A 167 20.97 -0.51 -3.95
N ASN A 168 21.06 0.78 -4.26
CA ASN A 168 20.37 1.84 -3.51
C ASN A 168 18.84 1.69 -3.61
N LEU A 169 18.32 1.46 -4.83
CA LEU A 169 16.90 1.22 -5.08
C LEU A 169 16.37 0.06 -4.24
N LEU A 170 17.11 -1.04 -4.16
CA LEU A 170 16.73 -2.23 -3.41
C LEU A 170 17.06 -2.14 -1.91
N HIS A 171 17.66 -1.05 -1.45
CA HIS A 171 18.09 -0.85 -0.08
C HIS A 171 18.99 -1.98 0.45
N VAL A 172 19.91 -2.40 -0.38
CA VAL A 172 20.87 -3.45 -0.01
C VAL A 172 22.10 -2.87 0.69
N GLY A 173 22.43 -1.62 0.37
CA GLY A 173 23.60 -0.94 0.89
C GLY A 173 24.89 -1.72 0.57
N GLU A 174 25.76 -1.85 1.56
CA GLU A 174 27.02 -2.59 1.43
C GLU A 174 26.87 -4.12 1.60
N LYS A 175 25.66 -4.61 1.92
CA LYS A 175 25.41 -6.06 1.99
C LYS A 175 25.63 -6.70 0.63
N TYR A 176 26.15 -7.92 0.64
CA TYR A 176 26.41 -8.70 -0.58
C TYR A 176 27.33 -7.96 -1.58
N PRO A 177 28.55 -7.60 -1.24
CA PRO A 177 29.45 -6.83 -2.10
C PRO A 177 29.80 -7.55 -3.40
N ARG A 178 29.84 -8.89 -3.37
CA ARG A 178 30.09 -9.70 -4.56
C ARG A 178 28.84 -9.80 -5.41
N TRP A 179 28.99 -9.65 -6.71
CA TRP A 179 27.89 -9.82 -7.67
C TRP A 179 27.14 -11.16 -7.50
N ALA A 180 27.87 -12.26 -7.32
CA ALA A 180 27.28 -13.59 -7.19
C ALA A 180 26.31 -13.66 -6.00
N ASP A 181 26.69 -13.08 -4.87
CA ASP A 181 25.86 -13.05 -3.67
C ASP A 181 24.68 -12.11 -3.83
N PHE A 182 24.89 -10.92 -4.38
CA PHE A 182 23.81 -9.96 -4.67
C PHE A 182 22.79 -10.59 -5.65
N ASN A 183 23.26 -11.22 -6.71
CA ASN A 183 22.36 -11.88 -7.65
C ASN A 183 21.60 -13.04 -6.98
N ARG A 184 22.30 -13.89 -6.22
CA ARG A 184 21.71 -15.09 -5.59
C ARG A 184 20.70 -14.76 -4.51
N TYR A 185 20.99 -13.81 -3.63
CA TYR A 185 20.19 -13.55 -2.44
C TYR A 185 19.22 -12.40 -2.57
N VAL A 186 19.37 -11.53 -3.56
CA VAL A 186 18.54 -10.33 -3.75
C VAL A 186 17.85 -10.33 -5.10
N LEU A 187 18.62 -10.31 -6.19
CA LEU A 187 18.09 -10.04 -7.51
C LEU A 187 17.27 -11.21 -8.08
N SER A 188 17.85 -12.39 -8.12
CA SER A 188 17.16 -13.58 -8.67
C SER A 188 15.87 -13.94 -7.90
N PRO A 189 15.84 -13.92 -6.56
CA PRO A 189 14.60 -14.14 -5.82
C PRO A 189 13.56 -13.06 -6.09
N ALA A 190 13.98 -11.78 -6.18
CA ALA A 190 13.06 -10.68 -6.47
C ALA A 190 12.42 -10.80 -7.86
N VAL A 191 13.22 -11.16 -8.86
CA VAL A 191 12.73 -11.38 -10.23
C VAL A 191 11.80 -12.59 -10.31
N ALA A 192 12.15 -13.68 -9.62
CA ALA A 192 11.30 -14.88 -9.56
C ALA A 192 9.93 -14.54 -8.97
N GLU A 193 9.90 -13.83 -7.84
CA GLU A 193 8.66 -13.41 -7.18
C GLU A 193 7.80 -12.49 -8.07
N ILE A 194 8.42 -11.57 -8.82
CA ILE A 194 7.71 -10.73 -9.81
C ILE A 194 7.14 -11.61 -10.93
N ASN A 195 7.89 -12.59 -11.42
CA ASN A 195 7.42 -13.48 -12.46
C ASN A 195 6.29 -14.41 -12.00
N ASP A 196 6.29 -14.79 -10.74
CA ASP A 196 5.25 -15.64 -10.17
C ASP A 196 3.93 -14.86 -10.00
N TYR A 197 4.00 -13.64 -9.50
CA TYR A 197 2.79 -12.90 -9.08
C TYR A 197 2.36 -11.78 -10.02
N GLY A 198 3.27 -11.25 -10.85
CA GLY A 198 2.94 -10.22 -11.84
C GLY A 198 2.43 -10.81 -13.15
N THR A 199 1.73 -10.01 -13.94
CA THR A 199 1.31 -10.36 -15.31
C THR A 199 2.41 -10.11 -16.35
N VAL A 200 3.60 -9.71 -15.90
CA VAL A 200 4.77 -9.53 -16.74
C VAL A 200 5.84 -10.60 -16.43
N LYS A 201 6.57 -11.00 -17.43
CA LYS A 201 7.80 -11.77 -17.29
C LYS A 201 8.99 -10.83 -17.38
N VAL A 202 9.85 -10.87 -16.38
CA VAL A 202 11.07 -10.10 -16.30
C VAL A 202 12.25 -11.03 -16.42
N SER A 203 13.20 -10.69 -17.29
CA SER A 203 14.50 -11.35 -17.38
C SER A 203 15.61 -10.34 -17.14
N THR A 204 16.76 -10.81 -16.67
CA THR A 204 17.90 -9.98 -16.32
C THR A 204 19.13 -10.37 -17.10
N LYS A 205 19.90 -9.37 -17.52
CA LYS A 205 21.20 -9.55 -18.16
C LYS A 205 22.20 -8.62 -17.47
N PRO A 206 23.23 -9.16 -16.80
CA PRO A 206 24.27 -8.34 -16.20
C PRO A 206 25.12 -7.66 -17.26
N SER A 207 25.40 -6.37 -17.06
CA SER A 207 26.29 -5.57 -17.90
C SER A 207 27.69 -5.54 -17.28
N LYS A 208 28.72 -5.69 -18.12
CA LYS A 208 30.11 -5.76 -17.69
C LYS A 208 30.98 -4.77 -18.46
N ILE A 209 31.99 -4.24 -17.75
CA ILE A 209 33.14 -3.57 -18.37
C ILE A 209 34.39 -4.33 -17.93
N GLY A 210 35.05 -4.97 -18.91
CA GLY A 210 36.14 -5.90 -18.61
C GLY A 210 35.69 -7.07 -17.74
N ARG A 211 36.28 -7.22 -16.56
CA ARG A 211 35.91 -8.28 -15.58
C ARG A 211 34.90 -7.80 -14.54
N GLY A 212 34.59 -6.47 -14.46
CA GLY A 212 33.71 -5.88 -13.49
C GLY A 212 32.25 -5.85 -13.94
N PHE A 213 31.33 -6.13 -13.02
CA PHE A 213 29.89 -5.90 -13.23
C PHE A 213 29.57 -4.43 -12.95
N VAL A 214 28.91 -3.75 -13.89
CA VAL A 214 28.61 -2.31 -13.81
C VAL A 214 27.13 -1.99 -13.78
N GLY A 215 26.28 -2.93 -14.20
CA GLY A 215 24.85 -2.71 -14.25
C GLY A 215 24.05 -3.99 -14.47
N VAL A 216 22.75 -3.83 -14.52
CA VAL A 216 21.82 -4.91 -14.85
C VAL A 216 20.76 -4.37 -15.80
N ARG A 217 20.62 -4.98 -16.93
CA ARG A 217 19.53 -4.76 -17.85
C ARG A 217 18.38 -5.70 -17.50
N PHE A 218 17.19 -5.13 -17.41
CA PHE A 218 15.93 -5.81 -17.24
C PHE A 218 15.16 -5.73 -18.56
N ASP A 219 14.80 -6.88 -19.10
CA ASP A 219 13.88 -6.97 -20.23
C ASP A 219 12.54 -7.51 -19.70
N TRP A 220 11.40 -6.94 -20.16
CA TRP A 220 10.06 -7.38 -19.73
C TRP A 220 9.15 -7.61 -20.93
N GLN A 221 8.27 -8.58 -20.78
CA GLN A 221 7.21 -8.90 -21.73
C GLN A 221 5.94 -9.26 -20.97
N TRP A 222 4.79 -9.02 -21.58
CA TRP A 222 3.54 -9.49 -21.02
C TRP A 222 3.48 -11.01 -21.05
N LYS A 223 2.93 -11.64 -20.03
CA LYS A 223 2.53 -13.03 -20.07
C LYS A 223 1.47 -13.23 -21.15
N ALA A 224 1.38 -14.43 -21.72
CA ALA A 224 0.25 -14.80 -22.57
C ALA A 224 -1.07 -14.61 -21.80
N LEU A 225 -2.14 -14.29 -22.51
CA LEU A 225 -3.45 -13.96 -21.89
C LEU A 225 -3.92 -15.05 -20.92
N ASP A 226 -3.78 -16.32 -21.29
CA ASP A 226 -4.17 -17.44 -20.44
C ASP A 226 -3.31 -17.54 -19.19
N GLU A 227 -2.00 -17.36 -19.30
CA GLU A 227 -1.06 -17.37 -18.18
C GLU A 227 -1.30 -16.16 -17.25
N ALA A 228 -1.55 -14.98 -17.82
CA ALA A 228 -1.89 -13.78 -17.06
C ALA A 228 -3.18 -13.96 -16.27
N ARG A 229 -4.21 -14.57 -16.89
CA ARG A 229 -5.49 -14.87 -16.24
C ARG A 229 -5.32 -15.85 -15.08
N VAL A 230 -4.58 -16.93 -15.27
CA VAL A 230 -4.29 -17.90 -14.19
C VAL A 230 -3.58 -17.23 -13.02
N THR A 231 -2.58 -16.38 -13.31
CA THR A 231 -1.86 -15.62 -12.28
C THR A 231 -2.80 -14.70 -11.51
N ASP A 232 -3.71 -14.00 -12.19
CA ASP A 232 -4.66 -13.07 -11.57
C ASP A 232 -5.70 -13.81 -10.72
N GLU A 233 -6.27 -14.91 -11.23
CA GLU A 233 -7.19 -15.77 -10.49
C GLU A 233 -6.54 -16.37 -9.23
N GLU A 234 -5.24 -16.70 -9.29
CA GLU A 234 -4.50 -17.21 -8.15
C GLU A 234 -4.24 -16.11 -7.11
N ASN A 235 -3.90 -14.90 -7.56
CA ASN A 235 -3.75 -13.74 -6.69
C ASN A 235 -5.08 -13.37 -6.02
N GLU A 236 -6.21 -13.43 -6.75
CA GLU A 236 -7.54 -13.18 -6.19
C GLU A 236 -7.96 -14.25 -5.18
N ARG A 237 -7.71 -15.53 -5.48
CA ARG A 237 -7.95 -16.64 -4.53
C ARG A 237 -7.14 -16.46 -3.25
N HIS A 238 -5.88 -16.08 -3.36
CA HIS A 238 -5.05 -15.78 -2.20
C HIS A 238 -5.59 -14.58 -1.41
N ALA A 239 -6.00 -13.51 -2.08
CA ALA A 239 -6.61 -12.36 -1.42
C ALA A 239 -7.94 -12.72 -0.75
N ALA A 240 -8.74 -13.61 -1.37
CA ALA A 240 -10.01 -14.10 -0.81
C ALA A 240 -9.78 -15.03 0.39
N ALA A 241 -8.78 -15.92 0.33
CA ALA A 241 -8.41 -16.79 1.46
C ALA A 241 -7.97 -15.96 2.68
N ARG A 242 -7.30 -14.84 2.47
CA ARG A 242 -6.98 -13.86 3.53
C ARG A 242 -8.20 -13.09 4.05
N ARG A 243 -9.32 -13.09 3.30
CA ARG A 243 -10.59 -12.49 3.74
C ARG A 243 -11.39 -13.43 4.64
N LYS A 244 -11.18 -14.74 4.57
CA LYS A 244 -11.80 -15.67 5.52
C LYS A 244 -11.12 -15.49 6.87
N PRO A 245 -11.87 -15.31 7.99
CA PRO A 245 -11.28 -15.48 9.30
C PRO A 245 -10.63 -16.87 9.31
N SER A 246 -9.37 -16.96 9.70
CA SER A 246 -8.81 -18.26 10.06
C SER A 246 -9.74 -18.82 11.12
N GLY A 247 -10.52 -19.80 10.76
CA GLY A 247 -11.33 -20.51 11.72
C GLY A 247 -10.41 -21.11 12.75
N ASP A 248 -10.51 -20.60 13.95
CA ASP A 248 -9.86 -20.94 15.20
C ASP A 248 -9.00 -19.84 15.85
N GLY A 249 -9.33 -18.61 15.55
CA GLY A 249 -9.06 -17.48 16.44
C GLY A 249 -10.40 -16.97 16.94
N SER A 250 -11.13 -17.75 17.73
CA SER A 250 -12.21 -17.21 18.54
C SER A 250 -11.59 -16.06 19.32
N ALA A 251 -12.01 -14.82 18.96
CA ALA A 251 -11.81 -13.72 19.90
C ALA A 251 -12.25 -14.27 21.27
N PRO A 252 -11.49 -14.03 22.33
CA PRO A 252 -11.91 -14.49 23.65
C PRO A 252 -13.37 -14.08 23.81
N PRO A 253 -14.24 -14.95 24.32
CA PRO A 253 -15.66 -14.64 24.45
C PRO A 253 -15.74 -13.28 25.14
N LEU A 254 -16.49 -12.36 24.51
CA LEU A 254 -16.71 -11.03 25.06
C LEU A 254 -17.15 -11.23 26.52
N THR A 255 -16.54 -10.53 27.44
CA THR A 255 -17.05 -10.50 28.81
C THR A 255 -18.52 -10.06 28.76
N ASP A 256 -19.34 -10.51 29.69
CA ASP A 256 -20.78 -10.16 29.72
C ASP A 256 -21.00 -8.63 29.64
N ALA A 257 -20.09 -7.85 30.21
CA ALA A 257 -20.08 -6.39 30.12
C ALA A 257 -19.80 -5.89 28.68
N GLU A 258 -18.87 -6.49 27.97
CA GLU A 258 -18.56 -6.14 26.56
C GLU A 258 -19.67 -6.57 25.61
N ALA A 259 -20.25 -7.75 25.82
CA ALA A 259 -21.39 -8.24 25.06
C ALA A 259 -22.63 -7.34 25.25
N THR A 260 -22.87 -6.88 26.45
CA THR A 260 -23.96 -5.94 26.79
C THR A 260 -23.71 -4.59 26.14
N ARG A 261 -22.48 -4.07 26.22
CA ARG A 261 -22.09 -2.81 25.57
C ARG A 261 -22.20 -2.89 24.03
N GLN A 262 -21.82 -4.02 23.43
CA GLN A 262 -21.92 -4.26 22.00
C GLN A 262 -23.39 -4.31 21.54
N LYS A 263 -24.25 -4.96 22.30
CA LYS A 263 -25.70 -4.99 22.05
C LYS A 263 -26.31 -3.57 22.14
N GLN A 264 -25.86 -2.78 23.09
CA GLN A 264 -26.33 -1.41 23.29
C GLN A 264 -25.91 -0.48 22.15
N ILE A 265 -24.64 -0.59 21.68
CA ILE A 265 -24.13 0.15 20.52
C ILE A 265 -24.90 -0.24 19.23
N THR A 266 -25.22 -1.53 19.09
CA THR A 266 -25.97 -2.01 17.91
C THR A 266 -27.40 -1.49 17.94
N ALA A 267 -28.06 -1.56 19.09
CA ALA A 267 -29.42 -1.05 19.29
C ALA A 267 -29.50 0.49 19.06
N ASP A 268 -28.54 1.23 19.58
CA ASP A 268 -28.46 2.69 19.36
C ASP A 268 -28.25 3.04 17.87
N ARG A 269 -27.42 2.28 17.19
CA ARG A 269 -27.19 2.45 15.74
C ARG A 269 -28.44 2.14 14.91
N ASP A 270 -29.16 1.10 15.26
CA ASP A 270 -30.36 0.69 14.53
C ASP A 270 -31.51 1.66 14.81
N ALA A 271 -31.61 2.16 16.05
CA ALA A 271 -32.55 3.22 16.42
C ALA A 271 -32.24 4.53 15.68
N TRP A 272 -30.96 4.92 15.57
CA TRP A 272 -30.57 6.08 14.78
C TRP A 272 -30.94 5.93 13.30
N LYS A 273 -30.64 4.77 12.67
CA LYS A 273 -31.00 4.53 11.26
C LYS A 273 -32.49 4.58 11.00
N ALA A 274 -33.30 4.08 11.93
CA ALA A 274 -34.75 4.17 11.87
C ALA A 274 -35.21 5.63 11.93
N TRP A 275 -34.65 6.39 12.89
CA TRP A 275 -34.96 7.81 13.05
C TRP A 275 -34.50 8.65 11.83
N GLU A 276 -33.30 8.39 11.29
CA GLU A 276 -32.78 9.05 10.07
C GLU A 276 -33.72 8.83 8.87
N LYS A 277 -34.22 7.62 8.72
CA LYS A 277 -35.15 7.27 7.64
C LYS A 277 -36.48 8.02 7.76
N GLU A 278 -36.95 8.31 8.98
CA GLU A 278 -38.21 8.94 9.25
C GLU A 278 -38.13 10.48 9.26
N HIS A 279 -37.00 11.03 9.73
CA HIS A 279 -36.84 12.46 9.98
C HIS A 279 -35.80 13.14 9.05
N GLY A 280 -35.00 12.38 8.32
CA GLY A 280 -34.01 12.91 7.35
C GLY A 280 -32.86 13.72 7.99
N GLY A 281 -32.62 13.56 9.30
CA GLY A 281 -31.63 14.33 10.06
C GLY A 281 -30.26 13.63 10.17
N ASN A 282 -29.29 14.32 10.79
CA ASN A 282 -27.96 13.77 11.10
C ASN A 282 -27.88 13.21 12.53
N TYR A 283 -26.77 12.52 12.86
CA TYR A 283 -26.61 11.88 14.17
C TYR A 283 -26.65 12.84 15.36
N SER A 284 -26.19 14.09 15.21
CA SER A 284 -26.27 15.10 16.27
C SER A 284 -27.72 15.45 16.59
N GLN A 285 -28.57 15.62 15.58
CA GLN A 285 -30.00 15.90 15.75
C GLN A 285 -30.73 14.70 16.37
N TYR A 286 -30.35 13.48 16.04
CA TYR A 286 -30.84 12.28 16.70
C TYR A 286 -30.51 12.26 18.19
N LEU A 287 -29.28 12.61 18.58
CA LEU A 287 -28.87 12.67 19.99
C LEU A 287 -29.67 13.74 20.78
N ASP A 288 -29.93 14.89 20.17
CA ASP A 288 -30.70 15.93 20.78
C ASP A 288 -32.19 15.54 20.91
N TRP A 289 -32.75 14.92 19.88
CA TRP A 289 -34.09 14.34 19.92
C TRP A 289 -34.19 13.24 21.01
N LYS A 290 -33.21 12.35 21.11
CA LYS A 290 -33.17 11.28 22.13
C LYS A 290 -33.13 11.87 23.54
N LYS A 291 -32.43 12.99 23.80
CA LYS A 291 -32.39 13.67 25.10
C LYS A 291 -33.70 14.31 25.47
N GLN A 292 -34.46 14.78 24.47
CA GLN A 292 -35.75 15.46 24.70
C GLN A 292 -36.90 14.46 24.89
N ASN A 293 -36.75 13.20 24.46
CA ASN A 293 -37.78 12.17 24.49
C ASN A 293 -37.40 10.96 25.39
N ALA A 294 -36.31 11.05 26.16
CA ALA A 294 -35.92 10.11 27.21
C ALA A 294 -36.41 10.61 28.56
#